data_f84498c60086ea84b0827f6b5702613e
#
_entry.id   f84498c60086ea84b0827f6b5702613e
#
_cell.length_a   1.000
_cell.length_b   1.000
_cell.length_c   1.000
_cell.angle_alpha   90.00
_cell.angle_beta   90.00
_cell.angle_gamma   90.00
#
_symmetry.space_group_name_H-M   'P 1'
#
loop_
_entity.id
_entity.type
_entity.pdbx_description
1 polymer ?
#
loop_
_entity_poly.entity_id
_entity_poly.type
_entity_poly.pdbx_seq_one_letter_code
_entity_poly.pdbx_strand_id
1 'polypeptide(L)'
;MDNAEQNANQFVFGLDIGTRNVVGTVGYREGKDFYVAAQYMKEHETRAMLDGQIHDIGRVGRTIAEVKAELEGQLEAKLTDVCIAAAGRVLKTVTTSVEYEFAEETVVTAEHIHTLDLLGVDHAQQILKERNDTRYKFYCVGYSVVKYYINDEVFSNIEGHKAEKISEDVIVTFLPED
;
A
#
# COMPACT_ATOMS: atom_id res chain seq x y z
N MET A 1 -26.93 -16.43 12.86
CA MET A 1 -25.45 -16.54 12.86
C MET A 1 -24.81 -15.87 11.63
N ASP A 2 -25.58 -15.27 10.71
CA ASP A 2 -25.06 -14.79 9.41
C ASP A 2 -24.76 -13.28 9.29
N ASN A 3 -25.04 -12.47 10.32
CA ASN A 3 -24.83 -11.02 10.20
C ASN A 3 -23.40 -10.54 10.54
N ALA A 4 -22.64 -11.29 11.32
CA ALA A 4 -21.28 -10.89 11.71
C ALA A 4 -20.25 -11.13 10.59
N GLU A 5 -20.39 -12.21 9.82
CA GLU A 5 -19.51 -12.52 8.69
C GLU A 5 -19.77 -11.63 7.47
N GLN A 6 -21.01 -11.19 7.23
CA GLN A 6 -21.32 -10.26 6.14
C GLN A 6 -20.81 -8.84 6.40
N ASN A 7 -20.69 -8.40 7.64
CA ASN A 7 -20.17 -7.08 8.00
C ASN A 7 -18.63 -7.00 7.94
N ALA A 8 -17.92 -8.08 8.16
CA ALA A 8 -16.44 -8.10 8.12
C ALA A 8 -15.87 -7.71 6.75
N ASN A 9 -16.56 -8.06 5.65
CA ASN A 9 -16.17 -7.71 4.29
C ASN A 9 -16.44 -6.25 3.88
N GLN A 10 -17.06 -5.45 4.75
CA GLN A 10 -17.38 -4.04 4.49
C GLN A 10 -16.46 -3.07 5.24
N PHE A 11 -15.70 -3.53 6.24
CA PHE A 11 -14.83 -2.67 7.01
C PHE A 11 -13.54 -2.33 6.26
N VAL A 12 -13.19 -1.05 6.30
CA VAL A 12 -11.87 -0.54 5.92
C VAL A 12 -11.12 -0.25 7.21
N PHE A 13 -9.99 -0.91 7.41
CA PHE A 13 -9.11 -0.69 8.55
C PHE A 13 -7.91 0.13 8.12
N GLY A 14 -7.75 1.32 8.69
CA GLY A 14 -6.60 2.19 8.54
C GLY A 14 -5.73 2.16 9.80
N LEU A 15 -4.41 2.03 9.62
CA LEU A 15 -3.43 2.06 10.69
C LEU A 15 -2.40 3.15 10.42
N ASP A 16 -2.33 4.14 11.30
CA ASP A 16 -1.31 5.19 11.28
C ASP A 16 -0.24 4.87 12.32
N ILE A 17 0.97 4.58 11.86
CA ILE A 17 2.15 4.33 12.69
C ILE A 17 2.95 5.62 12.80
N GLY A 18 2.54 6.47 13.75
CA GLY A 18 3.19 7.74 14.03
C GLY A 18 4.46 7.58 14.91
N THR A 19 5.20 8.67 15.09
CA THR A 19 6.42 8.68 15.90
C THR A 19 6.14 8.43 17.39
N ARG A 20 4.99 8.89 17.89
CA ARG A 20 4.63 8.81 19.32
C ARG A 20 3.63 7.70 19.61
N ASN A 21 2.71 7.46 18.71
CA ASN A 21 1.60 6.55 18.91
C ASN A 21 1.24 5.81 17.60
N VAL A 22 0.50 4.74 17.77
CA VAL A 22 -0.20 4.03 16.69
C VAL A 22 -1.68 4.33 16.83
N VAL A 23 -2.32 4.74 15.73
CA VAL A 23 -3.75 4.98 15.66
C VAL A 23 -4.37 3.99 14.69
N GLY A 24 -5.32 3.22 15.15
CA GLY A 24 -6.17 2.37 14.31
C GLY A 24 -7.56 2.99 14.16
N THR A 25 -8.07 3.04 12.94
CA THR A 25 -9.41 3.53 12.63
C THR A 25 -10.10 2.51 11.74
N VAL A 26 -11.28 2.08 12.12
CA VAL A 26 -12.12 1.16 11.33
C VAL A 26 -13.40 1.87 10.97
N GLY A 27 -13.78 1.77 9.72
CA GLY A 27 -15.00 2.36 9.21
C GLY A 27 -15.54 1.61 8.01
N TYR A 28 -16.64 2.08 7.48
CA TYR A 28 -17.29 1.53 6.29
C TYR A 28 -17.86 2.66 5.43
N ARG A 29 -18.06 2.34 4.17
CA ARG A 29 -18.64 3.28 3.21
C ARG A 29 -20.12 2.98 3.02
N GLU A 30 -20.95 4.02 3.08
CA GLU A 30 -22.37 3.95 2.74
C GLU A 30 -22.68 5.06 1.72
N GLY A 31 -22.91 4.66 0.47
CA GLY A 31 -23.06 5.60 -0.63
C GLY A 31 -21.79 6.43 -0.87
N LYS A 32 -21.88 7.76 -0.68
CA LYS A 32 -20.76 8.69 -0.80
C LYS A 32 -20.06 9.00 0.53
N ASP A 33 -20.66 8.61 1.63
CA ASP A 33 -20.19 8.92 2.97
C ASP A 33 -19.35 7.78 3.56
N PHE A 34 -18.41 8.13 4.43
CA PHE A 34 -17.59 7.20 5.17
C PHE A 34 -17.87 7.37 6.67
N TYR A 35 -18.26 6.28 7.32
CA TYR A 35 -18.58 6.26 8.74
C TYR A 35 -17.48 5.56 9.52
N VAL A 36 -16.99 6.21 10.58
CA VAL A 36 -16.04 5.62 11.52
C VAL A 36 -16.83 4.78 12.52
N ALA A 37 -16.58 3.48 12.55
CA ALA A 37 -17.22 2.52 13.44
C ALA A 37 -16.47 2.38 14.78
N ALA A 38 -15.11 2.38 14.73
CA ALA A 38 -14.27 2.31 15.92
C ALA A 38 -12.92 3.00 15.65
N GLN A 39 -12.34 3.55 16.71
CA GLN A 39 -11.00 4.12 16.70
C GLN A 39 -10.30 3.82 18.02
N TYR A 40 -9.03 3.45 17.95
CA TYR A 40 -8.20 3.24 19.13
C TYR A 40 -6.78 3.74 18.90
N MET A 41 -6.21 4.36 19.91
CA MET A 41 -4.85 4.90 19.88
C MET A 41 -4.06 4.34 21.06
N LYS A 42 -2.81 3.97 20.80
CA LYS A 42 -1.85 3.57 21.82
C LYS A 42 -0.51 4.22 21.61
N GLU A 43 0.07 4.77 22.70
CA GLU A 43 1.44 5.28 22.68
C GLU A 43 2.44 4.11 22.59
N HIS A 44 3.53 4.34 21.85
CA HIS A 44 4.65 3.40 21.82
C HIS A 44 5.30 3.24 23.20
N GLU A 45 5.81 2.04 23.44
CA GLU A 45 6.75 1.84 24.54
C GLU A 45 8.00 2.73 24.34
N THR A 46 8.64 3.12 25.44
CA THR A 46 9.84 3.95 25.41
C THR A 46 10.89 3.38 24.45
N ARG A 47 11.42 4.19 23.56
CA ARG A 47 12.45 3.86 22.55
C ARG A 47 12.00 2.88 21.45
N ALA A 48 10.71 2.69 21.22
CA ALA A 48 10.25 1.93 20.06
C ALA A 48 10.44 2.71 18.75
N MET A 49 10.26 4.05 18.82
CA MET A 49 10.48 4.99 17.74
C MET A 49 11.52 6.05 18.16
N LEU A 50 12.43 6.38 17.26
CA LEU A 50 13.40 7.47 17.44
C LEU A 50 13.40 8.33 16.17
N ASP A 51 13.27 9.64 16.34
CA ASP A 51 13.34 10.64 15.24
C ASP A 51 12.43 10.35 14.03
N GLY A 52 11.29 9.68 14.25
CA GLY A 52 10.36 9.31 13.20
C GLY A 52 10.72 8.01 12.45
N GLN A 53 11.64 7.22 13.01
CA GLN A 53 12.03 5.92 12.48
C GLN A 53 11.71 4.81 13.47
N ILE A 54 11.40 3.63 12.96
CA ILE A 54 11.22 2.43 13.77
C ILE A 54 12.59 1.97 14.25
N HIS A 55 12.83 2.07 15.57
CA HIS A 55 14.07 1.65 16.21
C HIS A 55 13.97 0.20 16.74
N ASP A 56 12.79 -0.20 17.21
CA ASP A 56 12.53 -1.54 17.72
C ASP A 56 11.25 -2.09 17.09
N ILE A 57 11.42 -2.89 16.04
CA ILE A 57 10.33 -3.51 15.28
C ILE A 57 9.43 -4.37 16.19
N GLY A 58 10.03 -5.09 17.15
CA GLY A 58 9.28 -5.96 18.05
C GLY A 58 8.32 -5.18 18.96
N ARG A 59 8.77 -4.02 19.48
CA ARG A 59 7.92 -3.15 20.29
C ARG A 59 6.82 -2.50 19.49
N VAL A 60 7.14 -1.96 18.32
CA VAL A 60 6.13 -1.40 17.41
C VAL A 60 5.10 -2.47 17.03
N GLY A 61 5.55 -3.68 16.71
CA GLY A 61 4.67 -4.80 16.38
C GLY A 61 3.72 -5.18 17.53
N ARG A 62 4.18 -5.16 18.79
CA ARG A 62 3.30 -5.37 19.95
C ARG A 62 2.25 -4.28 20.08
N THR A 63 2.65 -3.01 19.94
CA THR A 63 1.72 -1.87 19.99
C THR A 63 0.64 -2.00 18.90
N ILE A 64 1.02 -2.38 17.68
CA ILE A 64 0.09 -2.63 16.58
C ILE A 64 -0.87 -3.78 16.90
N ALA A 65 -0.35 -4.89 17.44
CA ALA A 65 -1.16 -6.04 17.80
C ALA A 65 -2.21 -5.71 18.87
N GLU A 66 -1.85 -4.87 19.85
CA GLU A 66 -2.78 -4.41 20.88
C GLU A 66 -3.84 -3.47 20.31
N VAL A 67 -3.48 -2.53 19.43
CA VAL A 67 -4.43 -1.66 18.72
C VAL A 67 -5.43 -2.49 17.92
N LYS A 68 -4.93 -3.48 17.18
CA LYS A 68 -5.79 -4.38 16.39
C LYS A 68 -6.73 -5.19 17.29
N ALA A 69 -6.21 -5.80 18.36
CA ALA A 69 -6.99 -6.63 19.26
C ALA A 69 -8.13 -5.84 19.95
N GLU A 70 -7.85 -4.59 20.33
CA GLU A 70 -8.85 -3.70 20.93
C GLU A 70 -9.97 -3.37 19.95
N LEU A 71 -9.61 -3.02 18.70
CA LEU A 71 -10.60 -2.73 17.65
C LEU A 71 -11.43 -3.96 17.27
N GLU A 72 -10.80 -5.13 17.15
CA GLU A 72 -11.52 -6.40 16.93
C GLU A 72 -12.49 -6.71 18.06
N GLY A 73 -12.10 -6.43 19.32
CA GLY A 73 -12.98 -6.59 20.49
C GLY A 73 -14.16 -5.64 20.48
N GLN A 74 -13.96 -4.35 20.11
CA GLN A 74 -15.03 -3.36 20.02
C GLN A 74 -16.06 -3.67 18.92
N LEU A 75 -15.57 -4.25 17.81
CA LEU A 75 -16.40 -4.53 16.63
C LEU A 75 -16.98 -5.94 16.62
N GLU A 76 -16.52 -6.81 17.51
CA GLU A 76 -16.80 -8.26 17.51
C GLU A 76 -16.52 -8.90 16.13
N ALA A 77 -15.52 -8.39 15.41
CA ALA A 77 -15.16 -8.79 14.04
C ALA A 77 -13.65 -8.94 13.88
N LYS A 78 -13.24 -9.79 12.93
CA LYS A 78 -11.83 -9.93 12.55
C LYS A 78 -11.45 -8.94 11.47
N LEU A 79 -10.27 -8.32 11.64
CA LEU A 79 -9.66 -7.39 10.68
C LEU A 79 -8.54 -8.12 9.93
N THR A 80 -8.76 -8.46 8.66
CA THR A 80 -7.84 -9.26 7.83
C THR A 80 -6.96 -8.40 6.95
N ASP A 81 -7.49 -7.26 6.51
CA ASP A 81 -6.82 -6.34 5.59
C ASP A 81 -6.61 -4.99 6.25
N VAL A 82 -5.52 -4.30 5.91
CA VAL A 82 -5.18 -3.02 6.52
C VAL A 82 -4.54 -2.07 5.51
N CYS A 83 -4.96 -0.80 5.56
CA CYS A 83 -4.29 0.31 4.90
C CYS A 83 -3.33 0.97 5.90
N ILE A 84 -2.03 1.01 5.60
CA ILE A 84 -1.01 1.51 6.51
C ILE A 84 -0.50 2.88 6.05
N ALA A 85 -0.49 3.84 6.98
CA ALA A 85 0.34 5.03 6.92
C ALA A 85 1.45 4.89 7.98
N ALA A 86 2.69 5.08 7.59
CA ALA A 86 3.82 5.01 8.51
C ALA A 86 4.63 6.30 8.47
N ALA A 87 4.97 6.82 9.65
CA ALA A 87 5.94 7.89 9.76
C ALA A 87 7.31 7.38 9.29
N GLY A 88 7.90 8.10 8.35
CA GLY A 88 9.23 7.75 7.84
C GLY A 88 9.88 8.95 7.17
N ARG A 89 10.96 9.48 7.77
CA ARG A 89 11.74 10.57 7.17
C ARG A 89 12.54 10.14 5.95
N VAL A 90 12.64 8.85 5.70
CA VAL A 90 13.55 8.25 4.73
C VAL A 90 12.83 7.54 3.58
N LEU A 91 11.50 7.58 3.55
CA LEU A 91 10.72 7.08 2.42
C LEU A 91 11.10 7.84 1.15
N LYS A 92 11.47 7.11 0.12
CA LYS A 92 11.68 7.64 -1.22
C LYS A 92 10.55 7.19 -2.11
N THR A 93 9.94 8.14 -2.80
CA THR A 93 8.85 7.85 -3.74
C THR A 93 9.30 8.25 -5.12
N VAL A 94 9.13 7.36 -6.08
CA VAL A 94 9.40 7.58 -7.49
C VAL A 94 8.12 7.37 -8.26
N THR A 95 7.74 8.37 -9.07
CA THR A 95 6.67 8.24 -10.05
C THR A 95 7.32 8.01 -11.41
N THR A 96 6.85 7.02 -12.13
CA THR A 96 7.34 6.66 -13.46
C THR A 96 6.23 6.08 -14.32
N SER A 97 6.49 5.99 -15.62
CA SER A 97 5.63 5.33 -16.59
C SER A 97 6.42 4.24 -17.28
N VAL A 98 5.76 3.13 -17.54
CA VAL A 98 6.32 1.99 -18.29
C VAL A 98 5.31 1.51 -19.32
N GLU A 99 5.82 0.85 -20.36
CA GLU A 99 5.00 0.28 -21.43
C GLU A 99 5.47 -1.12 -21.78
N TYR A 100 4.54 -1.89 -22.30
CA TYR A 100 4.78 -3.23 -22.83
C TYR A 100 4.06 -3.38 -24.18
N GLU A 101 4.83 -3.66 -25.24
CA GLU A 101 4.31 -3.89 -26.59
C GLU A 101 4.17 -5.38 -26.87
N PHE A 102 3.04 -5.77 -27.42
CA PHE A 102 2.80 -7.12 -27.90
C PHE A 102 3.26 -7.26 -29.36
N ALA A 103 3.68 -8.47 -29.74
CA ALA A 103 4.06 -8.76 -31.13
C ALA A 103 2.86 -8.72 -32.10
N GLU A 104 1.65 -8.96 -31.57
CA GLU A 104 0.36 -8.90 -32.27
C GLU A 104 -0.73 -8.51 -31.28
N GLU A 105 -1.89 -8.08 -31.79
CA GLU A 105 -3.04 -7.72 -30.94
C GLU A 105 -3.39 -8.87 -30.00
N THR A 106 -3.27 -8.66 -28.70
CA THR A 106 -3.37 -9.68 -27.66
C THR A 106 -4.43 -9.31 -26.63
N VAL A 107 -5.16 -10.31 -26.12
CA VAL A 107 -6.05 -10.10 -24.97
C VAL A 107 -5.21 -9.97 -23.69
N VAL A 108 -5.35 -8.85 -23.02
CA VAL A 108 -4.61 -8.56 -21.77
C VAL A 108 -5.11 -9.47 -20.65
N THR A 109 -4.19 -10.15 -19.99
CA THR A 109 -4.44 -11.03 -18.84
C THR A 109 -3.86 -10.45 -17.56
N ALA A 110 -4.26 -10.99 -16.39
CA ALA A 110 -3.67 -10.63 -15.11
C ALA A 110 -2.14 -10.82 -15.06
N GLU A 111 -1.61 -11.82 -15.80
CA GLU A 111 -0.16 -12.05 -15.90
C GLU A 111 0.55 -10.94 -16.67
N HIS A 112 -0.06 -10.41 -17.73
CA HIS A 112 0.46 -9.26 -18.48
C HIS A 112 0.50 -8.01 -17.58
N ILE A 113 -0.56 -7.77 -16.81
CA ILE A 113 -0.64 -6.65 -15.85
C ILE A 113 0.46 -6.80 -14.80
N HIS A 114 0.60 -7.98 -14.20
CA HIS A 114 1.65 -8.23 -13.22
C HIS A 114 3.07 -8.02 -13.79
N THR A 115 3.28 -8.41 -15.04
CA THR A 115 4.56 -8.15 -15.72
C THR A 115 4.81 -6.66 -15.90
N LEU A 116 3.79 -5.90 -16.27
CA LEU A 116 3.87 -4.44 -16.40
C LEU A 116 4.19 -3.78 -15.06
N ASP A 117 3.50 -4.18 -13.98
CA ASP A 117 3.76 -3.70 -12.61
C ASP A 117 5.22 -3.95 -12.19
N LEU A 118 5.77 -5.13 -12.49
CA LEU A 118 7.17 -5.45 -12.19
C LEU A 118 8.15 -4.59 -12.99
N LEU A 119 7.85 -4.29 -14.25
CA LEU A 119 8.63 -3.35 -15.06
C LEU A 119 8.62 -1.95 -14.45
N GLY A 120 7.46 -1.50 -13.94
CA GLY A 120 7.30 -0.23 -13.24
C GLY A 120 8.17 -0.14 -12.00
N VAL A 121 8.16 -1.18 -11.17
CA VAL A 121 8.99 -1.27 -9.96
C VAL A 121 10.48 -1.26 -10.31
N ASP A 122 10.91 -2.04 -11.30
CA ASP A 122 12.32 -2.10 -11.71
C ASP A 122 12.80 -0.76 -12.28
N HIS A 123 12.00 -0.14 -13.15
CA HIS A 123 12.33 1.18 -13.71
C HIS A 123 12.43 2.26 -12.62
N ALA A 124 11.50 2.27 -11.65
CA ALA A 124 11.57 3.18 -10.52
C ALA A 124 12.83 2.96 -9.67
N GLN A 125 13.23 1.70 -9.48
CA GLN A 125 14.47 1.38 -8.76
C GLN A 125 15.72 1.86 -9.49
N GLN A 126 15.75 1.79 -10.82
CA GLN A 126 16.85 2.33 -11.64
C GLN A 126 16.92 3.85 -11.50
N ILE A 127 15.79 4.55 -11.63
CA ILE A 127 15.72 6.01 -11.43
C ILE A 127 16.22 6.40 -10.04
N LEU A 128 15.85 5.64 -9.00
CA LEU A 128 16.29 5.90 -7.64
C LEU A 128 17.82 5.72 -7.49
N LYS A 129 18.40 4.69 -8.10
CA LYS A 129 19.84 4.46 -8.11
C LYS A 129 20.62 5.59 -8.80
N GLU A 130 20.08 6.11 -9.89
CA GLU A 130 20.69 7.22 -10.64
C GLU A 130 20.65 8.55 -9.86
N ARG A 131 19.58 8.78 -9.09
CA ARG A 131 19.36 10.02 -8.33
C ARG A 131 20.09 10.06 -6.98
N ASN A 132 20.45 8.92 -6.42
CA ASN A 132 21.04 8.82 -5.09
C ASN A 132 22.51 8.40 -5.18
N ASP A 133 23.33 9.10 -4.39
CA ASP A 133 24.68 8.67 -4.07
C ASP A 133 24.62 7.25 -3.46
N THR A 134 25.38 6.33 -4.00
CA THR A 134 25.30 4.86 -3.89
C THR A 134 25.53 4.27 -2.48
N ARG A 135 25.36 5.04 -1.42
CA ARG A 135 25.65 4.62 -0.04
C ARG A 135 24.60 3.69 0.58
N TYR A 136 23.36 3.76 0.09
CA TYR A 136 22.27 3.01 0.65
C TYR A 136 21.64 2.10 -0.40
N LYS A 137 21.37 0.85 -0.01
CA LYS A 137 20.44 0.00 -0.74
C LYS A 137 19.02 0.38 -0.37
N PHE A 138 18.10 0.26 -1.31
CA PHE A 138 16.70 0.57 -1.11
C PHE A 138 15.85 -0.64 -1.47
N TYR A 139 14.87 -0.93 -0.63
CA TYR A 139 13.87 -1.96 -0.88
C TYR A 139 12.55 -1.32 -1.28
N CYS A 140 11.92 -1.86 -2.32
CA CYS A 140 10.54 -1.53 -2.63
C CYS A 140 9.64 -2.06 -1.51
N VAL A 141 8.87 -1.18 -0.88
CA VAL A 141 7.92 -1.53 0.18
C VAL A 141 6.47 -1.47 -0.29
N GLY A 142 6.24 -0.95 -1.48
CA GLY A 142 4.93 -0.95 -2.12
C GLY A 142 4.90 -0.10 -3.38
N TYR A 143 3.90 -0.34 -4.19
CA TYR A 143 3.61 0.46 -5.37
C TYR A 143 2.09 0.63 -5.53
N SER A 144 1.72 1.64 -6.30
CA SER A 144 0.32 1.89 -6.66
C SER A 144 0.26 2.40 -8.10
N VAL A 145 -0.51 1.72 -8.92
CA VAL A 145 -0.79 2.18 -10.27
C VAL A 145 -1.78 3.34 -10.21
N VAL A 146 -1.44 4.44 -10.84
CA VAL A 146 -2.25 5.66 -10.91
C VAL A 146 -3.21 5.59 -12.08
N LYS A 147 -2.71 5.10 -13.23
CA LYS A 147 -3.48 4.96 -14.48
C LYS A 147 -2.96 3.82 -15.31
N TYR A 148 -3.87 3.14 -15.99
CA TYR A 148 -3.57 2.21 -17.07
C TYR A 148 -3.93 2.82 -18.43
N TYR A 149 -3.23 2.35 -19.46
CA TYR A 149 -3.48 2.75 -20.84
C TYR A 149 -3.49 1.52 -21.75
N ILE A 150 -4.36 1.55 -22.76
CA ILE A 150 -4.36 0.65 -23.90
C ILE A 150 -4.17 1.50 -25.14
N ASN A 151 -3.13 1.24 -25.93
CA ASN A 151 -2.83 1.98 -27.16
C ASN A 151 -2.90 3.51 -26.94
N ASP A 152 -2.33 3.98 -25.81
CA ASP A 152 -2.28 5.39 -25.36
C ASP A 152 -3.63 5.99 -24.86
N GLU A 153 -4.71 5.22 -24.79
CA GLU A 153 -5.98 5.64 -24.21
C GLU A 153 -6.12 5.19 -22.76
N VAL A 154 -6.64 6.06 -21.87
CA VAL A 154 -6.79 5.81 -20.43
C VAL A 154 -7.92 4.84 -20.14
N PHE A 155 -7.63 3.83 -19.32
CA PHE A 155 -8.60 2.84 -18.84
C PHE A 155 -8.53 2.71 -17.31
N SER A 156 -9.67 2.41 -16.68
CA SER A 156 -9.74 2.08 -15.25
C SER A 156 -9.34 0.62 -14.96
N ASN A 157 -9.53 -0.26 -15.93
CA ASN A 157 -9.14 -1.67 -15.91
C ASN A 157 -8.82 -2.10 -17.34
N ILE A 158 -7.71 -2.78 -17.53
CA ILE A 158 -7.25 -3.24 -18.85
C ILE A 158 -7.40 -4.76 -19.06
N GLU A 159 -7.68 -5.53 -18.00
CA GLU A 159 -7.86 -6.97 -18.11
C GLU A 159 -9.04 -7.33 -19.00
N GLY A 160 -8.82 -8.30 -19.90
CA GLY A 160 -9.81 -8.78 -20.85
C GLY A 160 -9.97 -7.93 -22.13
N HIS A 161 -9.33 -6.76 -22.20
CA HIS A 161 -9.31 -5.94 -23.40
C HIS A 161 -8.23 -6.41 -24.38
N LYS A 162 -8.44 -6.13 -25.67
CA LYS A 162 -7.42 -6.34 -26.70
C LYS A 162 -6.53 -5.12 -26.82
N ALA A 163 -5.24 -5.36 -26.93
CA ALA A 163 -4.22 -4.32 -27.01
C ALA A 163 -3.06 -4.74 -27.91
N GLU A 164 -2.46 -3.79 -28.60
CA GLU A 164 -1.13 -3.90 -29.22
C GLU A 164 -0.06 -3.41 -28.23
N LYS A 165 -0.42 -2.45 -27.36
CA LYS A 165 0.44 -1.90 -26.32
C LYS A 165 -0.38 -1.64 -25.06
N ILE A 166 0.20 -1.95 -23.92
CA ILE A 166 -0.29 -1.55 -22.60
C ILE A 166 0.77 -0.69 -21.90
N SER A 167 0.34 0.29 -21.13
CA SER A 167 1.24 1.08 -20.29
C SER A 167 0.55 1.50 -19.00
N GLU A 168 1.36 1.94 -18.04
CA GLU A 168 0.88 2.44 -16.76
C GLU A 168 1.73 3.60 -16.25
N ASP A 169 1.07 4.46 -15.47
CA ASP A 169 1.71 5.40 -14.55
C ASP A 169 1.69 4.79 -13.16
N VAL A 170 2.85 4.62 -12.55
CA VAL A 170 3.01 3.95 -11.26
C VAL A 170 3.81 4.81 -10.28
N ILE A 171 3.38 4.77 -9.02
CA ILE A 171 4.10 5.35 -7.88
C ILE A 171 4.70 4.20 -7.09
N VAL A 172 6.01 4.22 -6.91
CA VAL A 172 6.76 3.18 -6.17
C VAL A 172 7.44 3.81 -4.96
N THR A 173 7.30 3.17 -3.82
CA THR A 173 7.84 3.63 -2.55
C THR A 173 8.93 2.70 -2.05
N PHE A 174 10.02 3.29 -1.58
CA PHE A 174 11.22 2.60 -1.14
C PHE A 174 11.62 3.01 0.28
N LEU A 175 12.18 2.05 1.02
CA LEU A 175 12.89 2.27 2.28
C LEU A 175 14.38 1.94 2.10
N PRO A 176 15.29 2.70 2.73
CA PRO A 176 16.70 2.32 2.77
C PRO A 176 16.90 1.06 3.62
N GLU A 177 17.90 0.26 3.25
CA GLU A 177 18.48 -0.76 4.11
C GLU A 177 19.31 -0.05 5.20
N ASP A 178 19.05 -0.37 6.47
CA ASP A 178 19.86 0.10 7.61
C ASP A 178 21.25 -0.54 7.63
#